data_13c8cd8d0675d2b709ea9a605af3dbc7
#
_entry.id   13c8cd8d0675d2b709ea9a605af3dbc7
#
_cell.length_a   1.000
_cell.length_b   1.000
_cell.length_c   1.000
_cell.angle_alpha   90.00
_cell.angle_beta   90.00
_cell.angle_gamma   90.00
#
_symmetry.space_group_name_H-M   'P 1'
#
loop_
_entity.id
_entity.type
_entity.pdbx_description
1 polymer ?
#
loop_
_entity_poly.entity_id
_entity_poly.type
_entity_poly.pdbx_seq_one_letter_code
_entity_poly.pdbx_strand_id
1 'polypeptide(L)'
;MAEKNLIKVYVNASSSKRVNLIIKNYNDFMGIVEGYTEGLRYMIECEKESSHRYDIGELGVRVQGGSIKSDPTANKAVAKIMTTEALIKCDFSGDVLKGVDRAEEFVSDAYLLRKMRNDYQLFNKQVETLGAEKDVFEKYLTREMSLSDIAELQNISYESAQQKIHKIRSRVRRQVIGFMDGKMGGIA
;
A
#
# COMPACT_ATOMS: atom_id res chain seq x y z
N MET A 1 13.58 -11.56 -4.60
CA MET A 1 14.49 -10.38 -4.74
C MET A 1 13.84 -9.14 -5.37
N ALA A 2 12.61 -9.21 -5.90
CA ALA A 2 11.94 -8.06 -6.53
C ALA A 2 11.30 -7.06 -5.53
N GLU A 3 10.90 -7.49 -4.36
CA GLU A 3 10.09 -6.71 -3.41
C GLU A 3 10.83 -5.54 -2.76
N LYS A 4 12.06 -5.74 -2.32
CA LYS A 4 12.86 -4.69 -1.65
C LYS A 4 13.14 -3.46 -2.52
N ASN A 5 12.91 -3.55 -3.83
CA ASN A 5 13.19 -2.46 -4.76
C ASN A 5 11.94 -1.63 -5.11
N LEU A 6 10.71 -2.17 -4.94
CA LEU A 6 9.48 -1.49 -5.37
C LEU A 6 9.27 -0.18 -4.59
N ILE A 7 9.33 -0.22 -3.26
CA ILE A 7 9.12 0.96 -2.40
C ILE A 7 10.14 2.05 -2.72
N LYS A 8 11.43 1.68 -2.78
CA LYS A 8 12.52 2.64 -3.08
C LYS A 8 12.35 3.30 -4.46
N VAL A 9 11.91 2.52 -5.45
CA VAL A 9 11.67 3.05 -6.81
C VAL A 9 10.42 3.92 -6.83
N TYR A 10 9.40 3.60 -6.02
CA TYR A 10 8.13 4.32 -5.99
C TYR A 10 8.24 5.74 -5.43
N VAL A 11 9.09 5.93 -4.40
CA VAL A 11 9.32 7.24 -3.73
C VAL A 11 9.59 8.35 -4.76
N ASN A 12 10.52 8.10 -5.69
CA ASN A 12 11.00 9.08 -6.65
C ASN A 12 10.37 8.91 -8.05
N ALA A 13 9.31 8.09 -8.16
CA ALA A 13 8.70 7.81 -9.44
C ALA A 13 7.71 8.90 -9.87
N SER A 14 7.79 9.32 -11.14
CA SER A 14 6.74 10.13 -11.78
C SER A 14 5.42 9.37 -11.83
N SER A 15 4.28 10.06 -11.97
CA SER A 15 2.95 9.44 -12.08
C SER A 15 2.91 8.34 -13.15
N SER A 16 3.52 8.60 -14.31
CA SER A 16 3.66 7.62 -15.39
C SER A 16 4.42 6.35 -14.97
N LYS A 17 5.52 6.49 -14.22
CA LYS A 17 6.31 5.36 -13.73
C LYS A 17 5.56 4.61 -12.63
N ARG A 18 4.85 5.32 -11.73
CA ARG A 18 4.02 4.70 -10.68
C ARG A 18 2.91 3.82 -11.27
N VAL A 19 2.18 4.32 -12.28
CA VAL A 19 1.15 3.52 -12.97
C VAL A 19 1.75 2.27 -13.62
N ASN A 20 2.93 2.38 -14.25
CA ASN A 20 3.61 1.21 -14.82
C ASN A 20 4.04 0.20 -13.74
N LEU A 21 4.45 0.66 -12.55
CA LEU A 21 4.78 -0.21 -11.42
C LEU A 21 3.55 -0.94 -10.89
N ILE A 22 2.39 -0.27 -10.81
CA ILE A 22 1.11 -0.88 -10.44
C ILE A 22 0.76 -1.98 -11.45
N ILE A 23 0.75 -1.69 -12.75
CA ILE A 23 0.43 -2.66 -13.81
C ILE A 23 1.36 -3.87 -13.76
N LYS A 24 2.67 -3.63 -13.59
CA LYS A 24 3.66 -4.71 -13.57
C LYS A 24 3.50 -5.66 -12.37
N ASN A 25 3.09 -5.13 -11.22
CA ASN A 25 2.99 -5.86 -9.97
C ASN A 25 1.54 -6.00 -9.50
N TYR A 26 0.58 -5.96 -10.41
CA TYR A 26 -0.84 -5.80 -10.08
C TYR A 26 -1.34 -6.78 -9.00
N ASN A 27 -0.99 -8.06 -9.14
CA ASN A 27 -1.39 -9.10 -8.19
C ASN A 27 -0.78 -8.92 -6.79
N ASP A 28 0.49 -8.52 -6.75
CA ASP A 28 1.26 -8.51 -5.50
C ASP A 28 1.33 -7.12 -4.88
N PHE A 29 0.87 -6.08 -5.62
CA PHE A 29 1.08 -4.68 -5.23
C PHE A 29 0.52 -4.36 -3.85
N MET A 30 -0.72 -4.75 -3.57
CA MET A 30 -1.33 -4.50 -2.26
C MET A 30 -0.71 -5.37 -1.17
N GLY A 31 -0.39 -6.63 -1.44
CA GLY A 31 0.32 -7.50 -0.50
C GLY A 31 1.68 -6.93 -0.10
N ILE A 32 2.41 -6.32 -1.04
CA ILE A 32 3.67 -5.62 -0.75
C ILE A 32 3.41 -4.42 0.17
N VAL A 33 2.41 -3.58 -0.13
CA VAL A 33 2.06 -2.41 0.70
C VAL A 33 1.64 -2.82 2.11
N GLU A 34 0.85 -3.87 2.24
CA GLU A 34 0.41 -4.42 3.53
C GLU A 34 1.58 -5.01 4.32
N GLY A 35 2.44 -5.77 3.67
CA GLY A 35 3.64 -6.32 4.29
C GLY A 35 4.57 -5.24 4.85
N TYR A 36 4.77 -4.15 4.11
CA TYR A 36 5.53 -3.00 4.60
C TYR A 36 4.82 -2.25 5.73
N THR A 37 3.50 -2.15 5.71
CA THR A 37 2.72 -1.55 6.81
C THR A 37 2.89 -2.36 8.10
N GLU A 38 2.83 -3.69 8.01
CA GLU A 38 3.09 -4.58 9.15
C GLU A 38 4.55 -4.49 9.65
N GLY A 39 5.52 -4.42 8.73
CA GLY A 39 6.92 -4.22 9.08
C GLY A 39 7.17 -2.90 9.82
N LEU A 40 6.52 -1.82 9.36
CA LEU A 40 6.61 -0.51 10.00
C LEU A 40 6.00 -0.53 11.41
N ARG A 41 4.82 -1.16 11.58
CA ARG A 41 4.20 -1.38 12.88
C ARG A 41 5.14 -2.12 13.82
N TYR A 42 5.74 -3.22 13.35
CA TYR A 42 6.69 -4.01 14.15
C TYR A 42 7.88 -3.18 14.60
N MET A 43 8.47 -2.35 13.73
CA MET A 43 9.59 -1.47 14.10
C MET A 43 9.20 -0.46 15.17
N ILE A 44 8.00 0.16 15.07
CA ILE A 44 7.48 1.07 16.09
C ILE A 44 7.33 0.36 17.44
N GLU A 45 6.79 -0.86 17.47
CA GLU A 45 6.64 -1.65 18.69
C GLU A 45 8.01 -1.98 19.32
N CYS A 46 8.99 -2.37 18.52
CA CYS A 46 10.34 -2.66 18.99
C CYS A 46 11.01 -1.43 19.63
N GLU A 47 10.86 -0.25 19.02
CA GLU A 47 11.43 0.99 19.60
C GLU A 47 10.75 1.36 20.92
N LYS A 48 9.42 1.26 21.00
CA LYS A 48 8.69 1.48 22.24
C LYS A 48 9.11 0.53 23.37
N GLU A 49 9.27 -0.76 23.05
CA GLU A 49 9.74 -1.73 24.03
C GLU A 49 11.18 -1.45 24.50
N SER A 50 12.04 -0.94 23.62
CA SER A 50 13.40 -0.54 23.97
C SER A 50 13.38 0.70 24.86
N SER A 51 12.62 1.74 24.52
CA SER A 51 12.50 2.96 25.34
C SER A 51 11.97 2.65 26.75
N HIS A 52 10.98 1.78 26.88
CA HIS A 52 10.48 1.34 28.19
C HIS A 52 11.52 0.62 29.05
N ARG A 53 12.50 -0.07 28.46
CA ARG A 53 13.58 -0.73 29.21
C ARG A 53 14.58 0.28 29.79
N TYR A 54 14.80 1.40 29.10
CA TYR A 54 15.66 2.48 29.61
C TYR A 54 15.01 3.32 30.72
N ASP A 55 13.68 3.48 30.69
CA ASP A 55 12.91 4.19 31.72
C ASP A 55 12.78 3.40 33.05
N ILE A 56 12.87 2.07 32.99
CA ILE A 56 12.95 1.23 34.20
C ILE A 56 14.43 1.23 34.66
N GLY A 57 14.86 2.35 35.21
CA GLY A 57 16.21 2.50 35.76
C GLY A 57 16.58 1.36 36.68
N GLU A 58 17.91 1.19 36.94
CA GLU A 58 18.59 0.11 37.66
C GLU A 58 18.03 -0.32 39.05
N LEU A 59 16.96 0.27 39.53
CA LEU A 59 16.28 -0.05 40.78
C LEU A 59 14.99 -0.86 40.49
N GLY A 60 15.18 -2.14 40.26
CA GLY A 60 14.12 -3.14 40.01
C GLY A 60 13.14 -3.37 41.17
N VAL A 61 12.61 -2.34 41.81
CA VAL A 61 11.54 -2.44 42.81
C VAL A 61 10.22 -2.08 42.15
N ARG A 62 9.48 -3.10 41.72
CA ARG A 62 8.05 -2.94 41.42
C ARG A 62 7.30 -2.66 42.69
N VAL A 63 6.92 -1.41 42.93
CA VAL A 63 5.89 -1.08 43.92
C VAL A 63 4.57 -1.59 43.30
N GLN A 64 4.03 -2.68 43.86
CA GLN A 64 2.69 -3.13 43.57
C GLN A 64 1.69 -2.11 44.13
N GLY A 65 1.34 -1.09 43.35
CA GLY A 65 0.18 -0.24 43.59
C GLY A 65 -1.09 -0.98 43.21
N GLY A 66 -2.05 -1.04 44.14
CA GLY A 66 -3.23 -1.91 44.08
C GLY A 66 -4.20 -1.68 42.94
N SER A 67 -4.84 -2.75 42.59
CA SER A 67 -6.21 -2.93 42.12
C SER A 67 -6.70 -2.15 40.89
N ILE A 68 -6.15 -2.39 39.74
CA ILE A 68 -6.92 -2.72 38.50
C ILE A 68 -5.99 -3.67 37.76
N LYS A 69 -6.34 -4.96 37.69
CA LYS A 69 -5.62 -5.91 36.84
C LYS A 69 -5.95 -5.57 35.38
N SER A 70 -5.21 -4.62 34.84
CA SER A 70 -5.15 -4.38 33.40
C SER A 70 -4.56 -5.65 32.79
N ASP A 71 -5.31 -6.33 31.93
CA ASP A 71 -4.82 -7.49 31.18
C ASP A 71 -3.72 -7.02 30.22
N PRO A 72 -2.44 -7.34 30.45
CA PRO A 72 -1.34 -6.87 29.61
C PRO A 72 -1.47 -7.36 28.16
N THR A 73 -2.11 -8.52 27.96
CA THR A 73 -2.34 -9.09 26.62
C THR A 73 -3.40 -8.31 25.85
N ALA A 74 -4.49 -7.96 26.53
CA ALA A 74 -5.55 -7.12 25.93
C ALA A 74 -5.01 -5.73 25.58
N ASN A 75 -4.19 -5.11 26.45
CA ASN A 75 -3.60 -3.81 26.20
C ASN A 75 -2.63 -3.84 24.99
N LYS A 76 -1.81 -4.89 24.86
CA LYS A 76 -0.92 -5.06 23.70
C LYS A 76 -1.73 -5.24 22.42
N ALA A 77 -2.83 -5.99 22.44
CA ALA A 77 -3.69 -6.17 21.28
C ALA A 77 -4.35 -4.86 20.84
N VAL A 78 -4.86 -4.06 21.78
CA VAL A 78 -5.43 -2.74 21.51
C VAL A 78 -4.36 -1.80 20.95
N ALA A 79 -3.18 -1.73 21.54
CA ALA A 79 -2.08 -0.90 21.05
C ALA A 79 -1.66 -1.28 19.62
N LYS A 80 -1.63 -2.56 19.30
CA LYS A 80 -1.37 -3.07 17.96
C LYS A 80 -2.40 -2.56 16.95
N ILE A 81 -3.69 -2.65 17.27
CA ILE A 81 -4.79 -2.16 16.41
C ILE A 81 -4.66 -0.66 16.20
N MET A 82 -4.47 0.10 17.27
CA MET A 82 -4.32 1.56 17.21
C MET A 82 -3.14 1.98 16.34
N THR A 83 -1.98 1.33 16.49
CA THR A 83 -0.79 1.61 15.67
C THR A 83 -1.06 1.29 14.20
N THR A 84 -1.68 0.16 13.90
CA THR A 84 -2.03 -0.22 12.51
C THR A 84 -3.00 0.78 11.90
N GLU A 85 -4.04 1.20 12.62
CA GLU A 85 -4.99 2.21 12.15
C GLU A 85 -4.32 3.57 11.89
N ALA A 86 -3.45 4.00 12.80
CA ALA A 86 -2.70 5.25 12.65
C ALA A 86 -1.83 5.23 11.39
N LEU A 87 -1.15 4.12 11.11
CA LEU A 87 -0.34 3.94 9.90
C LEU A 87 -1.21 3.97 8.62
N ILE A 88 -2.36 3.32 8.64
CA ILE A 88 -3.27 3.28 7.49
C ILE A 88 -3.89 4.65 7.22
N LYS A 89 -4.34 5.33 8.28
CA LYS A 89 -5.00 6.65 8.21
C LYS A 89 -4.00 7.79 8.11
N CYS A 90 -2.70 7.54 8.38
CA CYS A 90 -1.66 8.56 8.63
C CYS A 90 -2.13 9.60 9.66
N ASP A 91 -2.78 9.12 10.71
CA ASP A 91 -3.22 9.91 11.85
C ASP A 91 -2.40 9.48 13.07
N PHE A 92 -1.42 10.29 13.42
CA PHE A 92 -0.51 10.06 14.53
C PHE A 92 -0.83 10.96 15.72
N SER A 93 -2.07 11.45 15.81
CA SER A 93 -2.58 12.14 16.99
C SER A 93 -2.56 11.19 18.21
N GLY A 94 -2.26 11.73 19.38
CA GLY A 94 -2.13 10.94 20.60
C GLY A 94 -0.75 10.30 20.79
N ASP A 95 -0.71 9.20 21.55
CA ASP A 95 0.54 8.58 22.02
C ASP A 95 1.10 7.48 21.09
N VAL A 96 0.61 7.40 19.83
CA VAL A 96 1.01 6.32 18.91
C VAL A 96 2.51 6.27 18.64
N LEU A 97 3.18 7.42 18.57
CA LEU A 97 4.62 7.52 18.33
C LEU A 97 5.41 8.03 19.56
N LYS A 98 4.79 8.09 20.73
CA LYS A 98 5.48 8.48 21.96
C LYS A 98 6.55 7.46 22.32
N GLY A 99 7.77 7.95 22.60
CA GLY A 99 8.92 7.10 22.91
C GLY A 99 9.52 6.38 21.70
N VAL A 100 9.24 6.86 20.49
CA VAL A 100 9.80 6.34 19.23
C VAL A 100 10.82 7.35 18.71
N ASP A 101 12.08 6.95 18.60
CA ASP A 101 13.19 7.85 18.22
C ASP A 101 13.11 8.25 16.74
N ARG A 102 12.72 7.32 15.86
CA ARG A 102 12.57 7.54 14.41
C ARG A 102 11.15 7.90 13.98
N ALA A 103 10.39 8.60 14.83
CA ALA A 103 9.00 8.94 14.56
C ALA A 103 8.79 9.64 13.21
N GLU A 104 9.65 10.60 12.85
CA GLU A 104 9.53 11.34 11.58
C GLU A 104 9.75 10.45 10.35
N GLU A 105 10.70 9.51 10.42
CA GLU A 105 10.92 8.52 9.35
C GLU A 105 9.67 7.65 9.18
N PHE A 106 9.12 7.14 10.27
CA PHE A 106 7.94 6.28 10.25
C PHE A 106 6.69 7.00 9.74
N VAL A 107 6.52 8.27 10.07
CA VAL A 107 5.47 9.12 9.52
C VAL A 107 5.65 9.28 8.01
N SER A 108 6.86 9.56 7.54
CA SER A 108 7.17 9.70 6.12
C SER A 108 6.87 8.40 5.35
N ASP A 109 7.29 7.26 5.90
CA ASP A 109 7.04 5.94 5.31
C ASP A 109 5.55 5.60 5.27
N ALA A 110 4.80 5.93 6.32
CA ALA A 110 3.35 5.74 6.35
C ALA A 110 2.63 6.56 5.26
N TYR A 111 3.02 7.82 5.07
CA TYR A 111 2.48 8.66 3.99
C TYR A 111 2.79 8.07 2.60
N LEU A 112 3.98 7.51 2.41
CA LEU A 112 4.33 6.84 1.17
C LEU A 112 3.44 5.61 0.92
N LEU A 113 3.27 4.75 1.93
CA LEU A 113 2.41 3.57 1.84
C LEU A 113 0.94 3.95 1.58
N ARG A 114 0.45 5.00 2.23
CA ARG A 114 -0.88 5.56 1.96
C ARG A 114 -1.01 6.04 0.50
N LYS A 115 0.00 6.75 0.00
CA LYS A 115 0.04 7.20 -1.39
C LYS A 115 -0.01 6.02 -2.37
N MET A 116 0.78 4.97 -2.12
CA MET A 116 0.77 3.75 -2.94
C MET A 116 -0.61 3.09 -2.95
N ARG A 117 -1.25 3.00 -1.79
CA ARG A 117 -2.60 2.46 -1.63
C ARG A 117 -3.64 3.26 -2.41
N ASN A 118 -3.58 4.58 -2.29
CA ASN A 118 -4.48 5.49 -3.00
C ASN A 118 -4.28 5.42 -4.53
N ASP A 119 -3.04 5.39 -5.00
CA ASP A 119 -2.71 5.27 -6.42
C ASP A 119 -3.24 3.94 -7.01
N TYR A 120 -3.13 2.84 -6.26
CA TYR A 120 -3.69 1.54 -6.66
C TYR A 120 -5.22 1.56 -6.69
N GLN A 121 -5.87 2.15 -5.68
CA GLN A 121 -7.32 2.30 -5.65
C GLN A 121 -7.81 3.16 -6.82
N LEU A 122 -7.12 4.27 -7.12
CA LEU A 122 -7.42 5.11 -8.26
C LEU A 122 -7.31 4.33 -9.58
N PHE A 123 -6.25 3.52 -9.73
CA PHE A 123 -6.08 2.67 -10.90
C PHE A 123 -7.26 1.69 -11.05
N ASN A 124 -7.64 0.99 -9.98
CA ASN A 124 -8.76 0.05 -10.01
C ASN A 124 -10.09 0.75 -10.33
N LYS A 125 -10.34 1.93 -9.78
CA LYS A 125 -11.53 2.73 -10.13
C LYS A 125 -11.58 3.05 -11.63
N GLN A 126 -10.44 3.32 -12.26
CA GLN A 126 -10.40 3.52 -13.70
C GLN A 126 -10.61 2.21 -14.49
N VAL A 127 -10.13 1.08 -13.99
CA VAL A 127 -10.43 -0.24 -14.58
C VAL A 127 -11.92 -0.55 -14.49
N GLU A 128 -12.58 -0.22 -13.39
CA GLU A 128 -14.03 -0.37 -13.22
C GLU A 128 -14.86 0.40 -14.28
N THR A 129 -14.33 1.49 -14.84
CA THR A 129 -15.02 2.27 -15.87
C THR A 129 -14.95 1.67 -17.28
N LEU A 130 -14.23 0.57 -17.48
CA LEU A 130 -14.03 -0.05 -18.79
C LEU A 130 -15.28 -0.75 -19.37
N GLY A 131 -16.34 -0.92 -18.60
CA GLY A 131 -17.55 -1.60 -19.05
C GLY A 131 -17.26 -3.05 -19.48
N ALA A 132 -17.66 -3.40 -20.69
CA ALA A 132 -17.50 -4.75 -21.24
C ALA A 132 -16.03 -5.21 -21.39
N GLU A 133 -15.07 -4.29 -21.42
CA GLU A 133 -13.65 -4.62 -21.54
C GLU A 133 -12.99 -4.94 -20.18
N LYS A 134 -13.68 -4.67 -19.06
CA LYS A 134 -13.17 -4.81 -17.71
C LYS A 134 -12.68 -6.23 -17.41
N ASP A 135 -13.55 -7.22 -17.57
CA ASP A 135 -13.27 -8.62 -17.21
C ASP A 135 -12.02 -9.16 -17.94
N VAL A 136 -11.93 -8.93 -19.23
CA VAL A 136 -10.78 -9.36 -20.04
C VAL A 136 -9.51 -8.64 -19.62
N PHE A 137 -9.59 -7.34 -19.32
CA PHE A 137 -8.41 -6.57 -18.90
C PHE A 137 -7.94 -6.95 -17.49
N GLU A 138 -8.85 -7.20 -16.55
CA GLU A 138 -8.52 -7.68 -15.21
C GLU A 138 -7.83 -9.04 -15.25
N LYS A 139 -8.38 -10.02 -16.01
CA LYS A 139 -7.77 -11.33 -16.21
C LYS A 139 -6.38 -11.25 -16.85
N TYR A 140 -6.18 -10.29 -17.74
CA TYR A 140 -4.84 -10.00 -18.29
C TYR A 140 -3.89 -9.42 -17.23
N LEU A 141 -4.35 -8.49 -16.39
CA LEU A 141 -3.54 -7.90 -15.32
C LEU A 141 -3.18 -8.93 -14.24
N THR A 142 -4.12 -9.81 -13.89
CA THR A 142 -3.93 -10.90 -12.91
C THR A 142 -3.12 -12.06 -13.48
N ARG A 143 -2.81 -12.04 -14.78
CA ARG A 143 -2.14 -13.13 -15.52
C ARG A 143 -2.94 -14.43 -15.56
N GLU A 144 -4.24 -14.38 -15.32
CA GLU A 144 -5.15 -15.50 -15.51
C GLU A 144 -5.37 -15.80 -17.00
N MET A 145 -5.25 -14.78 -17.86
CA MET A 145 -5.33 -14.92 -19.31
C MET A 145 -4.11 -14.29 -19.99
N SER A 146 -3.52 -15.04 -20.91
CA SER A 146 -2.50 -14.54 -21.84
C SER A 146 -3.15 -13.83 -23.04
N LEU A 147 -2.34 -13.16 -23.87
CA LEU A 147 -2.82 -12.59 -25.13
C LEU A 147 -3.36 -13.65 -26.10
N SER A 148 -2.80 -14.88 -26.05
CA SER A 148 -3.28 -16.00 -26.84
C SER A 148 -4.67 -16.44 -26.41
N ASP A 149 -4.91 -16.56 -25.10
CA ASP A 149 -6.21 -16.94 -24.54
C ASP A 149 -7.28 -15.90 -24.88
N ILE A 150 -6.93 -14.61 -24.85
CA ILE A 150 -7.82 -13.50 -25.23
C ILE A 150 -8.16 -13.56 -26.74
N ALA A 151 -7.17 -13.86 -27.57
CA ALA A 151 -7.36 -13.99 -29.01
C ALA A 151 -8.33 -15.14 -29.33
N GLU A 152 -8.15 -16.29 -28.69
CA GLU A 152 -9.03 -17.46 -28.84
C GLU A 152 -10.44 -17.17 -28.31
N LEU A 153 -10.57 -16.65 -27.10
CA LEU A 153 -11.86 -16.33 -26.47
C LEU A 153 -12.71 -15.37 -27.33
N GLN A 154 -12.06 -14.40 -27.99
CA GLN A 154 -12.75 -13.37 -28.77
C GLN A 154 -12.78 -13.67 -30.28
N ASN A 155 -12.23 -14.82 -30.69
CA ASN A 155 -12.11 -15.23 -32.10
C ASN A 155 -11.47 -14.14 -32.98
N ILE A 156 -10.34 -13.59 -32.51
CA ILE A 156 -9.54 -12.56 -33.21
C ILE A 156 -8.08 -13.01 -33.33
N SER A 157 -7.30 -12.33 -34.18
CA SER A 157 -5.87 -12.63 -34.28
C SER A 157 -5.12 -12.19 -33.01
N TYR A 158 -3.96 -12.81 -32.76
CA TYR A 158 -3.06 -12.44 -31.64
C TYR A 158 -2.69 -10.95 -31.68
N GLU A 159 -2.38 -10.43 -32.87
CA GLU A 159 -2.03 -9.03 -33.07
C GLU A 159 -3.21 -8.11 -32.71
N SER A 160 -4.44 -8.52 -33.06
CA SER A 160 -5.65 -7.78 -32.71
C SER A 160 -5.89 -7.77 -31.20
N ALA A 161 -5.67 -8.90 -30.50
CA ALA A 161 -5.74 -8.98 -29.06
C ALA A 161 -4.67 -8.09 -28.38
N GLN A 162 -3.44 -8.12 -28.87
CA GLN A 162 -2.35 -7.26 -28.40
C GLN A 162 -2.68 -5.78 -28.55
N GLN A 163 -3.17 -5.37 -29.73
CA GLN A 163 -3.58 -3.99 -30.00
C GLN A 163 -4.74 -3.56 -29.09
N LYS A 164 -5.71 -4.43 -28.86
CA LYS A 164 -6.86 -4.17 -27.98
C LYS A 164 -6.39 -3.92 -26.54
N ILE A 165 -5.59 -4.82 -25.98
CA ILE A 165 -5.03 -4.67 -24.62
C ILE A 165 -4.15 -3.43 -24.53
N HIS A 166 -3.35 -3.13 -25.55
CA HIS A 166 -2.55 -1.91 -25.59
C HIS A 166 -3.40 -0.64 -25.55
N LYS A 167 -4.50 -0.57 -26.32
CA LYS A 167 -5.42 0.56 -26.32
C LYS A 167 -6.10 0.74 -24.96
N ILE A 168 -6.60 -0.34 -24.34
CA ILE A 168 -7.21 -0.31 -23.01
C ILE A 168 -6.19 0.21 -21.99
N ARG A 169 -5.00 -0.41 -21.93
CA ARG A 169 -3.91 -0.01 -21.04
C ARG A 169 -3.53 1.47 -21.20
N SER A 170 -3.44 1.95 -22.43
CA SER A 170 -3.10 3.34 -22.74
C SER A 170 -4.19 4.31 -22.29
N ARG A 171 -5.47 3.95 -22.43
CA ARG A 171 -6.61 4.73 -21.96
C ARG A 171 -6.61 4.85 -20.44
N VAL A 172 -6.58 3.71 -19.73
CA VAL A 172 -6.54 3.68 -18.24
C VAL A 172 -5.34 4.45 -17.72
N ARG A 173 -4.15 4.20 -18.29
CA ARG A 173 -2.92 4.88 -17.91
C ARG A 173 -3.04 6.40 -18.06
N ARG A 174 -3.57 6.91 -19.17
CA ARG A 174 -3.74 8.34 -19.41
C ARG A 174 -4.67 8.98 -18.38
N GLN A 175 -5.79 8.34 -18.08
CA GLN A 175 -6.75 8.82 -17.09
C GLN A 175 -6.16 8.86 -15.68
N VAL A 176 -5.53 7.76 -15.24
CA VAL A 176 -4.90 7.68 -13.91
C VAL A 176 -3.79 8.74 -13.76
N ILE A 177 -2.93 8.91 -14.77
CA ILE A 177 -1.87 9.94 -14.75
C ILE A 177 -2.49 11.33 -14.66
N GLY A 178 -3.55 11.61 -15.43
CA GLY A 178 -4.25 12.88 -15.37
C GLY A 178 -4.73 13.22 -13.96
N PHE A 179 -5.34 12.26 -13.27
CA PHE A 179 -5.78 12.44 -11.88
C PHE A 179 -4.59 12.60 -10.91
N MET A 180 -3.55 11.79 -11.05
CA MET A 180 -2.35 11.88 -10.21
C MET A 180 -1.63 13.23 -10.35
N ASP A 181 -1.68 13.84 -11.52
CA ASP A 181 -1.06 15.13 -11.83
C ASP A 181 -1.99 16.33 -11.59
N GLY A 182 -3.21 16.10 -11.06
CA GLY A 182 -4.20 17.15 -10.79
C GLY A 182 -4.82 17.76 -12.06
N LYS A 183 -4.69 17.11 -13.21
CA LYS A 183 -5.21 17.58 -14.49
C LYS A 183 -6.59 17.00 -14.77
N MET A 184 -7.61 17.49 -14.06
CA MET A 184 -8.99 17.01 -14.23
C MET A 184 -9.69 17.49 -15.51
N GLY A 185 -9.07 18.32 -16.32
CA GLY A 185 -9.66 18.99 -17.49
C GLY A 185 -9.16 18.53 -18.86
N GLY A 186 -8.49 17.40 -18.99
CA GLY A 186 -7.89 16.92 -20.24
C GLY A 186 -8.61 15.74 -20.88
N ILE A 187 -9.93 15.61 -20.73
CA ILE A 187 -10.76 14.65 -21.47
C ILE A 187 -11.51 15.44 -22.54
N ALA A 188 -10.81 15.81 -23.60
CA ALA A 188 -11.38 16.19 -24.87
C ALA A 188 -10.67 15.37 -25.97
#